data_9746edaf79f2a4aff7004d96f4dac432
#
_entry.id   9746edaf79f2a4aff7004d96f4dac432
#
_cell.length_a   1.000
_cell.length_b   1.000
_cell.length_c   1.000
_cell.angle_alpha   90.00
_cell.angle_beta   90.00
_cell.angle_gamma   90.00
#
_symmetry.space_group_name_H-M   'P 1'
#
loop_
_entity.id
_entity.type
_entity.pdbx_description
1 polymer ?
#
loop_
_entity_poly.entity_id
_entity_poly.type
_entity_poly.pdbx_seq_one_letter_code
_entity_poly.pdbx_strand_id
1 'polypeptide(L)'
;RDVTALEPGQRNIAQVFQFPVVYDTMSVYDNLAFPLRNRGIAEAQVDARVREIAAMLDLAEMLDQRAAGLTADGKQKISLGRGLVRSDVAAILFDEPLTVIDPHLKWRLRSKLKELHQRVGVTMIYVTHDQTEALTFAEQVVVMLEGQVVQAGTPVELFERPRHTFVGHFIGSPGMNLLPCEIDAAGVPRIGGQAVPVGVVEPDLERLQAAKHCRSDPAGGDGPDLHAFEVVRPRRHAGR
;
A
#
# COMPACT_ATOMS: atom_id res chain seq x y z
N ARG A 1 -3.72 11.76 -19.74
CA ARG A 1 -2.75 12.63 -20.42
C ARG A 1 -1.35 12.09 -20.19
N ASP A 2 -0.55 11.93 -21.25
CA ASP A 2 0.86 11.60 -21.12
C ASP A 2 1.63 12.83 -20.59
N VAL A 3 2.43 12.60 -19.53
CA VAL A 3 3.22 13.63 -18.85
C VAL A 3 4.73 13.34 -18.89
N THR A 4 5.14 12.33 -19.67
CA THR A 4 6.52 11.85 -19.73
C THR A 4 7.50 12.95 -20.15
N ALA A 5 7.13 13.75 -21.15
CA ALA A 5 7.94 14.84 -21.68
C ALA A 5 7.83 16.16 -20.88
N LEU A 6 6.97 16.22 -19.85
CA LEU A 6 6.79 17.43 -19.06
C LEU A 6 7.84 17.54 -17.96
N GLU A 7 8.29 18.76 -17.69
CA GLU A 7 9.08 19.05 -16.50
C GLU A 7 8.31 18.68 -15.21
N PRO A 8 8.98 18.23 -14.13
CA PRO A 8 8.33 17.77 -12.91
C PRO A 8 7.28 18.74 -12.37
N GLY A 9 7.57 20.03 -12.37
CA GLY A 9 6.65 21.07 -11.89
C GLY A 9 5.37 21.21 -12.73
N GLN A 10 5.40 20.80 -14.00
CA GLN A 10 4.26 20.87 -14.93
C GLN A 10 3.37 19.63 -14.89
N ARG A 11 3.84 18.54 -14.28
CA ARG A 11 3.08 17.27 -14.17
C ARG A 11 1.89 17.38 -13.22
N ASN A 12 1.88 18.41 -12.39
CA ASN A 12 0.85 18.69 -11.40
C ASN A 12 0.63 17.52 -10.41
N ILE A 13 1.73 16.95 -9.94
CA ILE A 13 1.79 15.86 -8.95
C ILE A 13 2.33 16.44 -7.65
N ALA A 14 1.78 16.02 -6.50
CA ALA A 14 2.39 16.20 -5.20
C ALA A 14 3.10 14.91 -4.80
N GLN A 15 4.23 15.04 -4.11
CA GLN A 15 4.98 13.90 -3.58
C GLN A 15 5.29 14.11 -2.11
N VAL A 16 5.08 13.07 -1.32
CA VAL A 16 5.43 12.98 0.09
C VAL A 16 6.44 11.85 0.24
N PHE A 17 7.62 12.19 0.74
CA PHE A 17 8.72 11.25 0.89
C PHE A 17 8.71 10.56 2.26
N GLN A 18 9.41 9.45 2.35
CA GLN A 18 9.63 8.69 3.58
C GLN A 18 10.29 9.55 4.67
N PHE A 19 11.29 10.35 4.29
CA PHE A 19 11.92 11.31 5.20
C PHE A 19 11.25 12.67 5.06
N PRO A 20 11.03 13.38 6.20
CA PRO A 20 10.33 14.65 6.16
C PRO A 20 11.10 15.72 5.38
N VAL A 21 10.43 16.32 4.41
CA VAL A 21 10.96 17.45 3.63
C VAL A 21 10.29 18.72 4.14
N VAL A 22 11.01 19.48 4.97
CA VAL A 22 10.51 20.72 5.59
C VAL A 22 11.54 21.84 5.47
N TYR A 23 11.07 23.08 5.52
CA TYR A 23 11.92 24.25 5.64
C TYR A 23 12.07 24.60 7.12
N ASP A 24 13.19 24.24 7.72
CA ASP A 24 13.44 24.40 9.16
C ASP A 24 13.40 25.85 9.64
N THR A 25 13.71 26.80 8.78
CA THR A 25 13.66 28.24 9.07
C THR A 25 12.26 28.84 9.07
N MET A 26 11.30 28.15 8.48
CA MET A 26 9.89 28.58 8.38
C MET A 26 9.09 28.06 9.58
N SER A 27 7.98 28.74 9.89
CA SER A 27 6.97 28.24 10.81
C SER A 27 6.25 27.01 10.21
N VAL A 28 5.48 26.30 11.03
CA VAL A 28 4.57 25.24 10.57
C VAL A 28 3.59 25.81 9.54
N TYR A 29 3.00 26.96 9.86
CA TYR A 29 2.08 27.67 8.97
C TYR A 29 2.72 27.96 7.61
N ASP A 30 3.89 28.58 7.59
CA ASP A 30 4.56 28.95 6.35
C ASP A 30 4.99 27.73 5.52
N ASN A 31 5.41 26.63 6.17
CA ASN A 31 5.68 25.39 5.48
C ASN A 31 4.44 24.85 4.74
N LEU A 32 3.27 24.90 5.40
CA LEU A 32 2.00 24.46 4.80
C LEU A 32 1.50 25.44 3.73
N ALA A 33 1.69 26.75 3.94
CA ALA A 33 1.27 27.79 3.02
C ALA A 33 2.12 27.84 1.74
N PHE A 34 3.40 27.48 1.83
CA PHE A 34 4.39 27.62 0.76
C PHE A 34 3.94 27.04 -0.60
N PRO A 35 3.40 25.80 -0.69
CA PRO A 35 2.96 25.25 -1.96
C PRO A 35 1.81 26.04 -2.62
N LEU A 36 0.96 26.65 -1.82
CA LEU A 36 -0.18 27.45 -2.29
C LEU A 36 0.25 28.84 -2.73
N ARG A 37 1.11 29.50 -1.92
CA ARG A 37 1.67 30.82 -2.25
C ARG A 37 2.47 30.80 -3.55
N ASN A 38 3.27 29.77 -3.79
CA ASN A 38 4.02 29.59 -5.04
C ASN A 38 3.12 29.46 -6.28
N ARG A 39 1.83 29.20 -6.09
CA ARG A 39 0.81 29.13 -7.16
C ARG A 39 -0.03 30.38 -7.25
N GLY A 40 0.27 31.40 -6.47
CA GLY A 40 -0.45 32.67 -6.48
C GLY A 40 -1.87 32.58 -5.90
N ILE A 41 -2.14 31.59 -5.03
CA ILE A 41 -3.43 31.47 -4.34
C ILE A 41 -3.60 32.64 -3.38
N ALA A 42 -4.80 33.24 -3.34
CA ALA A 42 -5.10 34.37 -2.47
C ALA A 42 -4.95 33.99 -0.97
N GLU A 43 -4.36 34.87 -0.17
CA GLU A 43 -4.02 34.58 1.25
C GLU A 43 -5.22 34.14 2.08
N ALA A 44 -6.42 34.63 1.85
CA ALA A 44 -7.63 34.17 2.55
C ALA A 44 -7.93 32.68 2.27
N GLN A 45 -7.68 32.21 1.06
CA GLN A 45 -7.84 30.80 0.69
C GLN A 45 -6.67 29.97 1.25
N VAL A 46 -5.45 30.52 1.25
CA VAL A 46 -4.28 29.91 1.86
C VAL A 46 -4.53 29.67 3.34
N ASP A 47 -4.97 30.70 4.09
CA ASP A 47 -5.22 30.59 5.53
C ASP A 47 -6.29 29.52 5.84
N ALA A 48 -7.42 29.57 5.15
CA ALA A 48 -8.49 28.60 5.35
C ALA A 48 -8.00 27.17 5.11
N ARG A 49 -7.25 26.95 4.03
CA ARG A 49 -6.76 25.61 3.67
C ARG A 49 -5.65 25.11 4.62
N VAL A 50 -4.74 26.00 5.01
CA VAL A 50 -3.69 25.67 5.97
C VAL A 50 -4.29 25.24 7.31
N ARG A 51 -5.28 25.99 7.84
CA ARG A 51 -5.94 25.65 9.09
C ARG A 51 -6.70 24.33 9.02
N GLU A 52 -7.38 24.07 7.91
CA GLU A 52 -8.06 22.79 7.67
C GLU A 52 -7.08 21.61 7.76
N ILE A 53 -5.96 21.69 7.03
CA ILE A 53 -4.95 20.62 6.99
C ILE A 53 -4.22 20.51 8.33
N ALA A 54 -3.91 21.64 8.98
CA ALA A 54 -3.28 21.65 10.30
C ALA A 54 -4.17 20.97 11.37
N ALA A 55 -5.47 21.25 11.37
CA ALA A 55 -6.42 20.59 12.28
C ALA A 55 -6.49 19.07 12.02
N MET A 56 -6.46 18.66 10.73
CA MET A 56 -6.46 17.25 10.36
C MET A 56 -5.22 16.51 10.88
N LEU A 57 -4.05 17.16 10.84
CA LEU A 57 -2.76 16.55 11.19
C LEU A 57 -2.36 16.79 12.65
N ASP A 58 -3.24 17.34 13.49
CA ASP A 58 -2.97 17.71 14.86
C ASP A 58 -1.76 18.70 14.96
N LEU A 59 -1.71 19.70 14.07
CA LEU A 59 -0.69 20.75 14.03
C LEU A 59 -1.24 22.14 14.37
N ALA A 60 -2.54 22.26 14.65
CA ALA A 60 -3.20 23.55 14.84
C ALA A 60 -2.56 24.42 15.92
N GLU A 61 -2.18 23.82 17.04
CA GLU A 61 -1.56 24.50 18.18
C GLU A 61 -0.08 24.85 17.94
N MET A 62 0.51 24.40 16.84
CA MET A 62 1.93 24.56 16.53
C MET A 62 2.17 25.47 15.33
N LEU A 63 1.13 26.09 14.76
CA LEU A 63 1.21 26.85 13.50
C LEU A 63 2.31 27.92 13.53
N ASP A 64 2.49 28.60 14.65
CA ASP A 64 3.47 29.69 14.81
C ASP A 64 4.88 29.19 15.20
N GLN A 65 5.03 27.88 15.51
CA GLN A 65 6.32 27.31 15.88
C GLN A 65 7.20 27.11 14.66
N ARG A 66 8.51 27.29 14.79
CA ARG A 66 9.49 26.97 13.75
C ARG A 66 9.65 25.45 13.62
N ALA A 67 9.70 24.96 12.39
CA ALA A 67 9.85 23.55 12.09
C ALA A 67 11.15 22.94 12.67
N ALA A 68 12.23 23.75 12.80
CA ALA A 68 13.50 23.32 13.40
C ALA A 68 13.34 22.73 14.82
N GLY A 69 12.41 23.26 15.62
CA GLY A 69 12.17 22.83 17.00
C GLY A 69 11.28 21.60 17.17
N LEU A 70 10.74 21.05 16.08
CA LEU A 70 9.80 19.95 16.14
C LEU A 70 10.50 18.59 16.11
N THR A 71 9.82 17.59 16.67
CA THR A 71 10.20 16.17 16.58
C THR A 71 10.11 15.65 15.15
N ALA A 72 10.71 14.48 14.89
CA ALA A 72 10.61 13.83 13.58
C ALA A 72 9.14 13.58 13.17
N ASP A 73 8.28 13.17 14.12
CA ASP A 73 6.82 13.03 13.90
C ASP A 73 6.18 14.35 13.47
N GLY A 74 6.47 15.44 14.17
CA GLY A 74 5.96 16.77 13.81
C GLY A 74 6.41 17.22 12.43
N LYS A 75 7.68 17.01 12.09
CA LYS A 75 8.21 17.31 10.75
C LYS A 75 7.56 16.44 9.67
N GLN A 76 7.30 15.16 9.94
CA GLN A 76 6.62 14.28 8.98
C GLN A 76 5.18 14.71 8.74
N LYS A 77 4.47 15.14 9.79
CA LYS A 77 3.13 15.74 9.65
C LYS A 77 3.14 16.99 8.78
N ILE A 78 4.16 17.86 8.93
CA ILE A 78 4.33 19.02 8.04
C ILE A 78 4.55 18.55 6.59
N SER A 79 5.44 17.58 6.36
CA SER A 79 5.73 17.04 5.02
C SER A 79 4.46 16.46 4.37
N LEU A 80 3.66 15.69 5.12
CA LEU A 80 2.33 15.24 4.73
C LEU A 80 1.42 16.42 4.37
N GLY A 81 1.34 17.40 5.25
CA GLY A 81 0.49 18.58 5.06
C GLY A 81 0.83 19.35 3.80
N ARG A 82 2.11 19.52 3.49
CA ARG A 82 2.57 20.18 2.25
C ARG A 82 2.11 19.47 0.97
N GLY A 83 1.98 18.14 1.01
CA GLY A 83 1.39 17.37 -0.09
C GLY A 83 -0.13 17.53 -0.18
N LEU A 84 -0.80 17.59 0.98
CA LEU A 84 -2.27 17.58 1.10
C LEU A 84 -2.93 18.95 0.98
N VAL A 85 -2.21 20.03 1.20
CA VAL A 85 -2.78 21.41 1.07
C VAL A 85 -3.25 21.69 -0.35
N ARG A 86 -2.64 21.05 -1.34
CA ARG A 86 -2.98 21.22 -2.75
C ARG A 86 -4.19 20.38 -3.12
N SER A 87 -5.26 21.04 -3.55
CA SER A 87 -6.48 20.39 -4.06
C SER A 87 -6.52 20.30 -5.59
N ASP A 88 -5.59 20.95 -6.27
CA ASP A 88 -5.51 21.06 -7.74
C ASP A 88 -4.63 19.99 -8.40
N VAL A 89 -4.07 19.06 -7.62
CA VAL A 89 -3.15 18.02 -8.12
C VAL A 89 -3.89 16.91 -8.88
N ALA A 90 -3.21 16.38 -9.90
CA ALA A 90 -3.70 15.22 -10.64
C ALA A 90 -3.56 13.92 -9.81
N ALA A 91 -2.50 13.82 -9.02
CA ALA A 91 -2.26 12.71 -8.10
C ALA A 91 -1.34 13.14 -6.94
N ILE A 92 -1.43 12.39 -5.83
CA ILE A 92 -0.49 12.49 -4.70
C ILE A 92 0.24 11.14 -4.58
N LEU A 93 1.57 11.21 -4.59
CA LEU A 93 2.44 10.05 -4.39
C LEU A 93 2.93 10.05 -2.94
N PHE A 94 2.72 8.96 -2.24
CA PHE A 94 3.22 8.74 -0.89
C PHE A 94 4.24 7.62 -0.91
N ASP A 95 5.44 7.90 -0.43
CA ASP A 95 6.52 6.94 -0.30
C ASP A 95 6.78 6.68 1.18
N GLU A 96 6.21 5.59 1.70
CA GLU A 96 6.25 5.19 3.13
C GLU A 96 6.00 6.33 4.12
N PRO A 97 4.94 7.15 3.97
CA PRO A 97 4.80 8.43 4.65
C PRO A 97 4.59 8.32 6.16
N LEU A 98 4.25 7.15 6.68
CA LEU A 98 3.97 6.93 8.09
C LEU A 98 5.09 6.17 8.82
N THR A 99 6.21 5.86 8.18
CA THR A 99 7.29 5.04 8.77
C THR A 99 7.86 5.65 10.04
N VAL A 100 8.06 6.97 10.08
CA VAL A 100 8.61 7.69 11.24
C VAL A 100 7.56 8.16 12.25
N ILE A 101 6.27 7.89 11.99
CA ILE A 101 5.16 8.27 12.86
C ILE A 101 5.02 7.24 13.99
N ASP A 102 4.68 7.74 15.19
CA ASP A 102 4.38 6.91 16.35
C ASP A 102 3.28 5.88 16.01
N PRO A 103 3.48 4.58 16.32
CA PRO A 103 2.52 3.52 16.02
C PRO A 103 1.10 3.81 16.53
N HIS A 104 0.97 4.45 17.71
CA HIS A 104 -0.34 4.82 18.27
C HIS A 104 -1.06 5.91 17.47
N LEU A 105 -0.33 6.70 16.67
CA LEU A 105 -0.89 7.75 15.84
C LEU A 105 -1.13 7.28 14.39
N LYS A 106 -0.44 6.23 13.93
CA LYS A 106 -0.57 5.74 12.54
C LYS A 106 -2.02 5.45 12.15
N TRP A 107 -2.78 4.77 13.00
CA TRP A 107 -4.17 4.42 12.70
C TRP A 107 -5.07 5.65 12.56
N ARG A 108 -4.86 6.68 13.41
CA ARG A 108 -5.62 7.95 13.33
C ARG A 108 -5.31 8.68 12.04
N LEU A 109 -4.03 8.78 11.67
CA LEU A 109 -3.62 9.43 10.43
C LEU A 109 -4.12 8.68 9.21
N ARG A 110 -4.07 7.36 9.19
CA ARG A 110 -4.66 6.55 8.11
C ARG A 110 -6.15 6.82 7.93
N SER A 111 -6.90 6.82 9.02
CA SER A 111 -8.34 7.12 8.97
C SER A 111 -8.61 8.51 8.42
N LYS A 112 -7.85 9.52 8.85
CA LYS A 112 -7.96 10.89 8.36
C LYS A 112 -7.57 11.03 6.89
N LEU A 113 -6.52 10.33 6.45
CA LEU A 113 -6.11 10.31 5.04
C LEU A 113 -7.18 9.66 4.16
N LYS A 114 -7.80 8.57 4.62
CA LYS A 114 -8.90 7.90 3.92
C LYS A 114 -10.13 8.80 3.81
N GLU A 115 -10.49 9.47 4.88
CA GLU A 115 -11.58 10.46 4.89
C GLU A 115 -11.30 11.61 3.91
N LEU A 116 -10.07 12.13 3.90
CA LEU A 116 -9.65 13.16 2.96
C LEU A 116 -9.74 12.67 1.52
N HIS A 117 -9.25 11.46 1.23
CA HIS A 117 -9.34 10.87 -0.10
C HIS A 117 -10.78 10.82 -0.60
N GLN A 118 -11.72 10.35 0.24
CA GLN A 118 -13.13 10.30 -0.09
C GLN A 118 -13.76 11.67 -0.34
N ARG A 119 -13.29 12.71 0.39
CA ARG A 119 -13.80 14.08 0.23
C ARG A 119 -13.26 14.81 -0.99
N VAL A 120 -11.98 14.60 -1.30
CA VAL A 120 -11.28 15.37 -2.34
C VAL A 120 -11.30 14.67 -3.69
N GLY A 121 -11.42 13.34 -3.71
CA GLY A 121 -11.49 12.54 -4.93
C GLY A 121 -10.19 12.56 -5.77
N VAL A 122 -9.05 12.95 -5.18
CA VAL A 122 -7.74 12.95 -5.84
C VAL A 122 -7.16 11.55 -5.82
N THR A 123 -6.61 11.11 -6.95
CA THR A 123 -5.88 9.84 -7.02
C THR A 123 -4.70 9.85 -6.07
N MET A 124 -4.61 8.84 -5.20
CA MET A 124 -3.50 8.65 -4.28
C MET A 124 -2.79 7.34 -4.60
N ILE A 125 -1.46 7.43 -4.80
CA ILE A 125 -0.60 6.26 -4.95
C ILE A 125 0.23 6.16 -3.68
N TYR A 126 0.06 5.07 -2.94
CA TYR A 126 0.63 4.88 -1.62
C TYR A 126 1.57 3.67 -1.62
N VAL A 127 2.86 3.91 -1.45
CA VAL A 127 3.88 2.87 -1.33
C VAL A 127 4.10 2.58 0.15
N THR A 128 4.00 1.32 0.54
CA THR A 128 4.24 0.86 1.91
C THR A 128 4.68 -0.59 1.94
N HIS A 129 5.45 -0.96 2.94
CA HIS A 129 5.75 -2.34 3.29
C HIS A 129 4.83 -2.88 4.41
N ASP A 130 3.95 -2.04 4.97
CA ASP A 130 2.98 -2.43 6.01
C ASP A 130 1.70 -2.96 5.34
N GLN A 131 1.46 -4.26 5.48
CA GLN A 131 0.28 -4.94 4.96
C GLN A 131 -1.02 -4.32 5.49
N THR A 132 -1.03 -3.94 6.77
CA THR A 132 -2.22 -3.36 7.40
C THR A 132 -2.57 -2.02 6.75
N GLU A 133 -1.55 -1.22 6.40
CA GLU A 133 -1.76 0.01 5.65
C GLU A 133 -2.36 -0.28 4.28
N ALA A 134 -1.74 -1.18 3.50
CA ALA A 134 -2.21 -1.52 2.17
C ALA A 134 -3.65 -2.05 2.17
N LEU A 135 -3.97 -2.99 3.06
CA LEU A 135 -5.27 -3.67 3.08
C LEU A 135 -6.41 -2.82 3.65
N THR A 136 -6.10 -1.83 4.49
CA THR A 136 -7.14 -1.00 5.13
C THR A 136 -7.38 0.33 4.43
N PHE A 137 -6.37 0.84 3.73
CA PHE A 137 -6.42 2.15 3.08
C PHE A 137 -6.82 2.07 1.61
N ALA A 138 -6.23 1.14 0.85
CA ALA A 138 -6.32 1.11 -0.60
C ALA A 138 -7.63 0.48 -1.13
N GLU A 139 -8.11 1.00 -2.26
CA GLU A 139 -9.17 0.40 -3.08
C GLU A 139 -8.60 -0.70 -3.99
N GLN A 140 -7.37 -0.47 -4.48
CA GLN A 140 -6.60 -1.40 -5.29
C GLN A 140 -5.19 -1.53 -4.71
N VAL A 141 -4.71 -2.75 -4.57
CA VAL A 141 -3.36 -3.05 -4.08
C VAL A 141 -2.57 -3.73 -5.19
N VAL A 142 -1.36 -3.26 -5.41
CA VAL A 142 -0.39 -3.87 -6.32
C VAL A 142 0.74 -4.46 -5.49
N VAL A 143 0.86 -5.78 -5.49
CA VAL A 143 1.95 -6.48 -4.81
C VAL A 143 3.13 -6.63 -5.76
N MET A 144 4.29 -6.17 -5.33
CA MET A 144 5.54 -6.24 -6.09
C MET A 144 6.56 -7.13 -5.38
N LEU A 145 7.31 -7.88 -6.15
CA LEU A 145 8.45 -8.68 -5.69
C LEU A 145 9.59 -8.53 -6.71
N GLU A 146 10.79 -8.20 -6.25
CA GLU A 146 12.00 -8.02 -7.09
C GLU A 146 11.78 -7.11 -8.30
N GLY A 147 11.03 -6.01 -8.11
CA GLY A 147 10.74 -5.02 -9.15
C GLY A 147 9.65 -5.43 -10.14
N GLN A 148 9.04 -6.61 -9.99
CA GLN A 148 7.96 -7.10 -10.83
C GLN A 148 6.61 -7.06 -10.12
N VAL A 149 5.54 -6.78 -10.87
CA VAL A 149 4.18 -6.88 -10.36
C VAL A 149 3.78 -8.36 -10.31
N VAL A 150 3.54 -8.85 -9.10
CA VAL A 150 3.16 -10.26 -8.87
C VAL A 150 1.65 -10.43 -8.95
N GLN A 151 0.92 -9.52 -8.32
CA GLN A 151 -0.55 -9.51 -8.36
C GLN A 151 -1.08 -8.10 -8.11
N ALA A 152 -2.16 -7.75 -8.80
CA ALA A 152 -2.95 -6.56 -8.52
C ALA A 152 -4.42 -6.95 -8.32
N GLY A 153 -5.11 -6.29 -7.39
CA GLY A 153 -6.50 -6.55 -7.08
C GLY A 153 -6.98 -5.79 -5.85
N THR A 154 -8.23 -5.99 -5.50
CA THR A 154 -8.77 -5.46 -4.24
C THR A 154 -8.13 -6.16 -3.03
N PRO A 155 -8.12 -5.53 -1.83
CA PRO A 155 -7.66 -6.20 -0.60
C PRO A 155 -8.28 -7.58 -0.38
N VAL A 156 -9.58 -7.72 -0.65
CA VAL A 156 -10.30 -8.99 -0.51
C VAL A 156 -9.80 -10.04 -1.49
N GLU A 157 -9.61 -9.67 -2.77
CA GLU A 157 -9.09 -10.59 -3.79
C GLU A 157 -7.68 -11.07 -3.47
N LEU A 158 -6.80 -10.19 -2.99
CA LEU A 158 -5.44 -10.55 -2.61
C LEU A 158 -5.43 -11.52 -1.41
N PHE A 159 -6.35 -11.31 -0.48
CA PHE A 159 -6.45 -12.14 0.72
C PHE A 159 -7.14 -13.49 0.44
N GLU A 160 -8.22 -13.52 -0.33
CA GLU A 160 -9.00 -14.73 -0.58
C GLU A 160 -8.49 -15.57 -1.75
N ARG A 161 -7.86 -14.91 -2.75
CA ARG A 161 -7.43 -15.54 -4.00
C ARG A 161 -6.01 -15.13 -4.39
N PRO A 162 -5.01 -15.40 -3.53
CA PRO A 162 -3.62 -15.14 -3.88
C PRO A 162 -3.21 -16.00 -5.07
N ARG A 163 -2.61 -15.36 -6.08
CA ARG A 163 -2.15 -16.05 -7.29
C ARG A 163 -0.68 -16.46 -7.24
N HIS A 164 0.00 -16.10 -6.16
CA HIS A 164 1.41 -16.38 -5.94
C HIS A 164 1.64 -16.70 -4.47
N THR A 165 2.53 -17.65 -4.16
CA THR A 165 2.86 -18.05 -2.79
C THR A 165 3.33 -16.89 -1.93
N PHE A 166 4.14 -15.99 -2.51
CA PHE A 166 4.57 -14.76 -1.84
C PHE A 166 3.37 -13.90 -1.42
N VAL A 167 2.37 -13.71 -2.28
CA VAL A 167 1.17 -12.94 -1.95
C VAL A 167 0.41 -13.58 -0.80
N GLY A 168 0.21 -14.90 -0.84
CA GLY A 168 -0.47 -15.63 0.23
C GLY A 168 0.26 -15.56 1.57
N HIS A 169 1.61 -15.58 1.54
CA HIS A 169 2.41 -15.43 2.75
C HIS A 169 2.49 -13.99 3.23
N PHE A 170 2.65 -13.04 2.30
CA PHE A 170 2.82 -11.62 2.60
C PHE A 170 1.50 -10.96 3.02
N ILE A 171 0.38 -11.32 2.40
CA ILE A 171 -0.93 -10.74 2.69
C ILE A 171 -1.63 -11.51 3.80
N GLY A 172 -1.68 -10.93 4.98
CA GLY A 172 -2.34 -11.50 6.16
C GLY A 172 -1.42 -11.57 7.37
N SER A 173 -2.02 -11.48 8.55
CA SER A 173 -1.31 -11.62 9.83
C SER A 173 -2.13 -12.53 10.76
N PRO A 174 -1.71 -13.78 10.97
CA PRO A 174 -0.56 -14.46 10.35
C PRO A 174 -0.77 -14.69 8.85
N GLY A 175 0.35 -14.87 8.11
CA GLY A 175 0.32 -15.26 6.71
C GLY A 175 -0.34 -16.63 6.49
N MET A 176 -0.66 -16.93 5.23
CA MET A 176 -1.26 -18.22 4.88
C MET A 176 -0.29 -19.37 5.16
N ASN A 177 -0.84 -20.51 5.63
CA ASN A 177 -0.09 -21.73 5.72
C ASN A 177 0.11 -22.30 4.31
N LEU A 178 1.36 -22.51 3.93
CA LEU A 178 1.75 -23.15 2.67
C LEU A 178 2.23 -24.57 2.97
N LEU A 179 1.56 -25.55 2.41
CA LEU A 179 1.89 -26.95 2.61
C LEU A 179 2.30 -27.58 1.27
N PRO A 180 3.40 -28.35 1.22
CA PRO A 180 3.74 -29.11 0.03
C PRO A 180 2.64 -30.12 -0.28
N CYS A 181 2.18 -30.15 -1.53
CA CYS A 181 1.10 -31.00 -1.98
C CYS A 181 1.53 -31.74 -3.25
N GLU A 182 1.33 -33.05 -3.27
CA GLU A 182 1.52 -33.89 -4.44
C GLU A 182 0.16 -34.19 -5.07
N ILE A 183 0.09 -34.14 -6.40
CA ILE A 183 -1.12 -34.53 -7.12
C ILE A 183 -0.90 -35.93 -7.70
N ASP A 184 -1.71 -36.90 -7.26
CA ASP A 184 -1.60 -38.27 -7.77
C ASP A 184 -2.08 -38.39 -9.23
N ALA A 185 -1.92 -39.61 -9.79
CA ALA A 185 -2.30 -39.86 -11.19
C ALA A 185 -3.80 -39.68 -11.47
N ALA A 186 -4.64 -39.74 -10.43
CA ALA A 186 -6.08 -39.53 -10.51
C ALA A 186 -6.48 -38.04 -10.34
N GLY A 187 -5.49 -37.14 -10.15
CA GLY A 187 -5.76 -35.71 -9.92
C GLY A 187 -6.12 -35.38 -8.46
N VAL A 188 -5.92 -36.31 -7.53
CA VAL A 188 -6.25 -36.09 -6.12
C VAL A 188 -5.06 -35.49 -5.39
N PRO A 189 -5.22 -34.33 -4.71
CA PRO A 189 -4.14 -33.74 -3.93
C PRO A 189 -3.85 -34.55 -2.68
N ARG A 190 -2.56 -34.75 -2.40
CA ARG A 190 -2.04 -35.46 -1.24
C ARG A 190 -1.05 -34.62 -0.46
N ILE A 191 -1.23 -34.56 0.84
CA ILE A 191 -0.29 -33.91 1.78
C ILE A 191 0.24 -35.01 2.71
N GLY A 192 1.56 -35.26 2.71
CA GLY A 192 2.16 -36.34 3.49
C GLY A 192 1.60 -37.74 3.14
N GLY A 193 1.23 -37.98 1.88
CA GLY A 193 0.65 -39.23 1.39
C GLY A 193 -0.87 -39.39 1.65
N GLN A 194 -1.50 -38.52 2.44
CA GLN A 194 -2.94 -38.57 2.71
C GLN A 194 -3.72 -37.74 1.69
N ALA A 195 -4.80 -38.29 1.14
CA ALA A 195 -5.71 -37.58 0.27
C ALA A 195 -6.42 -36.46 1.05
N VAL A 196 -6.38 -35.25 0.51
CA VAL A 196 -7.05 -34.08 1.12
C VAL A 196 -8.30 -33.77 0.31
N PRO A 197 -9.50 -33.80 0.94
CA PRO A 197 -10.73 -33.39 0.26
C PRO A 197 -10.70 -31.88 0.07
N VAL A 198 -10.21 -31.42 -1.09
CA VAL A 198 -10.15 -30.01 -1.45
C VAL A 198 -11.28 -29.72 -2.40
N GLY A 199 -12.08 -28.71 -2.08
CA GLY A 199 -12.95 -28.09 -3.06
C GLY A 199 -12.09 -27.20 -3.96
N VAL A 200 -11.42 -27.81 -4.95
CA VAL A 200 -10.63 -27.06 -5.94
C VAL A 200 -11.60 -26.36 -6.89
N VAL A 201 -11.51 -25.05 -6.99
CA VAL A 201 -12.28 -24.28 -7.98
C VAL A 201 -11.70 -24.56 -9.36
N GLU A 202 -12.54 -24.83 -10.36
CA GLU A 202 -12.13 -25.26 -11.71
C GLU A 202 -10.95 -24.50 -12.35
N PRO A 203 -10.79 -23.17 -12.21
CA PRO A 203 -9.62 -22.46 -12.72
C PRO A 203 -8.28 -22.89 -12.12
N ASP A 204 -8.31 -23.45 -10.92
CA ASP A 204 -7.09 -23.88 -10.21
C ASP A 204 -6.67 -25.30 -10.64
N LEU A 205 -7.62 -26.13 -11.08
CA LEU A 205 -7.35 -27.45 -11.66
C LEU A 205 -6.55 -27.36 -12.96
N GLU A 206 -6.90 -26.42 -13.87
CA GLU A 206 -6.16 -26.21 -15.11
C GLU A 206 -4.72 -25.75 -14.85
N ARG A 207 -4.52 -24.88 -13.85
CA ARG A 207 -3.18 -24.42 -13.44
C ARG A 207 -2.35 -25.54 -12.79
N LEU A 208 -2.97 -26.36 -11.96
CA LEU A 208 -2.34 -27.54 -11.36
C LEU A 208 -1.96 -28.57 -12.44
N GLN A 209 -2.78 -28.75 -13.47
CA GLN A 209 -2.50 -29.61 -14.62
C GLN A 209 -1.40 -29.02 -15.51
N ALA A 210 -1.38 -27.70 -15.74
CA ALA A 210 -0.33 -27.02 -16.48
C ALA A 210 1.03 -27.11 -15.77
N ALA A 211 1.06 -27.05 -14.44
CA ALA A 211 2.28 -27.25 -13.64
C ALA A 211 2.86 -28.66 -13.77
N LYS A 212 2.02 -29.71 -14.03
CA LYS A 212 2.49 -31.05 -14.38
C LYS A 212 3.23 -31.12 -15.72
N HIS A 213 2.90 -30.29 -16.68
CA HIS A 213 3.51 -30.29 -18.02
C HIS A 213 4.84 -29.52 -18.08
N CYS A 214 5.13 -28.65 -17.12
CA CYS A 214 6.44 -27.97 -17.02
C CYS A 214 7.60 -28.83 -16.50
N ARG A 215 7.35 -30.11 -16.19
CA ARG A 215 8.37 -31.04 -15.68
C ARG A 215 9.12 -31.86 -16.74
N SER A 216 9.14 -31.48 -17.98
CA SER A 216 9.86 -32.23 -19.02
C SER A 216 11.02 -31.45 -19.65
N ASP A 217 11.85 -30.78 -18.88
CA ASP A 217 13.13 -30.28 -19.37
C ASP A 217 14.28 -30.91 -18.55
N PRO A 218 15.07 -31.83 -19.14
CA PRO A 218 16.16 -32.49 -18.46
C PRO A 218 17.46 -31.70 -18.66
N ALA A 219 17.66 -30.63 -17.90
CA ALA A 219 18.96 -29.97 -17.82
C ALA A 219 19.26 -29.60 -16.35
N GLY A 220 20.09 -30.43 -15.78
CA GLY A 220 20.66 -30.48 -14.46
C GLY A 220 20.86 -29.18 -13.67
N GLY A 221 20.43 -29.25 -12.41
CA GLY A 221 20.77 -28.30 -11.37
C GLY A 221 20.09 -28.71 -10.09
N ASP A 222 20.86 -29.33 -9.16
CA ASP A 222 20.41 -29.76 -7.84
C ASP A 222 19.96 -28.57 -6.99
N GLY A 223 18.66 -28.40 -6.83
CA GLY A 223 18.02 -27.60 -5.80
C GLY A 223 16.66 -28.19 -5.48
N PRO A 224 16.16 -28.19 -4.24
CA PRO A 224 14.86 -28.76 -3.92
C PRO A 224 13.76 -27.99 -4.65
N ASP A 225 13.22 -28.61 -5.69
CA ASP A 225 12.09 -28.09 -6.46
C ASP A 225 10.85 -27.98 -5.57
N LEU A 226 10.54 -26.76 -5.18
CA LEU A 226 9.28 -26.40 -4.51
C LEU A 226 8.16 -26.38 -5.56
N HIS A 227 7.46 -27.47 -5.70
CA HIS A 227 6.40 -27.63 -6.70
C HIS A 227 5.03 -27.62 -6.06
N ALA A 228 4.14 -26.83 -6.67
CA ALA A 228 2.70 -26.75 -6.45
C ALA A 228 2.28 -26.60 -4.97
N PHE A 229 1.94 -25.40 -4.60
CA PHE A 229 1.39 -25.08 -3.29
C PHE A 229 -0.11 -24.87 -3.40
N GLU A 230 -0.86 -25.57 -2.56
CA GLU A 230 -2.28 -25.34 -2.38
C GLU A 230 -2.49 -24.58 -1.05
N VAL A 231 -3.29 -23.50 -1.11
CA VAL A 231 -3.65 -22.73 0.08
C VAL A 231 -4.90 -23.36 0.68
N VAL A 232 -4.75 -24.16 1.75
CA VAL A 232 -5.87 -24.76 2.47
C VAL A 232 -6.33 -23.80 3.56
N ARG A 233 -7.54 -23.26 3.47
CA ARG A 233 -8.21 -22.54 4.56
C ARG A 233 -9.16 -23.46 5.31
N PRO A 234 -9.15 -23.47 6.66
CA PRO A 234 -10.20 -24.13 7.40
C PRO A 234 -11.55 -23.43 7.10
N ARG A 235 -12.57 -24.21 6.71
CA ARG A 235 -13.93 -23.70 6.60
C ARG A 235 -14.32 -23.11 7.96
N ARG A 236 -14.68 -21.84 8.00
CA ARG A 236 -15.42 -21.29 9.14
C ARG A 236 -16.71 -22.09 9.25
N HIS A 237 -16.88 -22.83 10.33
CA HIS A 237 -18.19 -23.34 10.68
C HIS A 237 -19.14 -22.13 10.82
N ALA A 238 -20.13 -22.03 9.94
CA ALA A 238 -21.29 -21.21 10.15
C ALA A 238 -22.00 -21.80 11.37
N GLY A 239 -21.77 -21.20 12.54
CA GLY A 239 -22.55 -21.47 13.72
C GLY A 239 -23.99 -21.00 13.45
N ARG A 240 -24.91 -21.89 13.76
CA ARG A 240 -26.36 -21.60 13.84
C ARG A 240 -26.64 -20.57 14.92
#